data_348d0103cb83c8a3da178dbd31b5fbd7
#
_entry.id   348d0103cb83c8a3da178dbd31b5fbd7
#
_cell.length_a   1.000
_cell.length_b   1.000
_cell.length_c   1.000
_cell.angle_alpha   90.00
_cell.angle_beta   90.00
_cell.angle_gamma   90.00
#
_symmetry.space_group_name_H-M   'P 1'
#
loop_
_entity.id
_entity.type
_entity.pdbx_description
1 polymer ?
#
loop_
_entity_poly.entity_id
_entity_poly.type
_entity_poly.pdbx_seq_one_letter_code
_entity_poly.pdbx_strand_id
1 'polypeptide(L)'
;MKARTDNRADLDPSSWDPALDAVIAAPKHHKVLFENERLRVLEVTLEANDEEPVHHHRWPSVFVFDQVQGPVHDFAPDGTQLPPNRDLIKAIEAWKGQGCLVVNMAPQPLGRVFNASGKTIHGIRVEMKANR
;
A
#
# COMPACT_ATOMS: atom_id res chain seq x y z
N MET A 1 -13.42 -2.94 -21.93
CA MET A 1 -13.23 -2.77 -21.50
C MET A 1 -12.98 -2.83 -20.89
N LYS A 2 -13.00 -2.76 -20.67
CA LYS A 2 -12.72 -2.57 -20.03
C LYS A 2 -12.26 -2.77 -19.37
N ALA A 3 -12.05 -2.76 -19.26
CA ALA A 3 -11.60 -2.73 -18.59
C ALA A 3 -11.44 -3.12 -17.80
N ARG A 4 -11.65 -3.09 -17.77
CA ARG A 4 -11.51 -3.31 -17.01
C ARG A 4 -10.96 -3.45 -16.34
N THR A 5 -10.59 -3.36 -16.47
CA THR A 5 -10.10 -3.45 -15.81
C THR A 5 -10.15 -2.98 -14.80
N ASP A 6 -10.21 -2.35 -14.91
CA ASP A 6 -10.39 -1.63 -14.02
C ASP A 6 -11.24 -2.00 -13.06
N ASN A 7 -11.82 -2.62 -13.26
CA ASN A 7 -12.68 -3.08 -12.47
C ASN A 7 -12.26 -3.93 -11.39
N ARG A 8 -11.01 -4.13 -11.24
CA ARG A 8 -10.45 -4.90 -10.25
C ARG A 8 -10.72 -4.41 -8.90
N ALA A 9 -10.85 -3.10 -8.77
CA ALA A 9 -11.18 -2.47 -7.51
C ALA A 9 -12.57 -2.85 -7.02
N ASP A 10 -13.44 -3.27 -7.93
CA ASP A 10 -14.80 -3.63 -7.58
C ASP A 10 -14.93 -5.09 -7.21
N LEU A 11 -13.89 -5.88 -7.35
CA LEU A 11 -13.94 -7.28 -7.02
C LEU A 11 -13.69 -7.49 -5.53
N ASP A 12 -14.28 -8.55 -4.99
CA ASP A 12 -14.02 -8.94 -3.63
C ASP A 12 -12.51 -9.16 -3.46
N PRO A 13 -11.85 -8.45 -2.57
CA PRO A 13 -10.40 -8.63 -2.39
C PRO A 13 -9.98 -10.06 -2.11
N SER A 14 -10.85 -10.87 -1.52
CA SER A 14 -10.51 -12.26 -1.25
C SER A 14 -10.33 -13.07 -2.52
N SER A 15 -10.83 -12.56 -3.67
CA SER A 15 -10.70 -13.23 -4.96
C SER A 15 -9.43 -12.83 -5.70
N TRP A 16 -8.67 -11.87 -5.18
CA TRP A 16 -7.46 -11.42 -5.86
C TRP A 16 -6.39 -12.50 -5.80
N ASP A 17 -5.54 -12.51 -6.83
CA ASP A 17 -4.51 -13.54 -6.98
C ASP A 17 -3.54 -13.51 -5.80
N PRO A 18 -3.46 -14.59 -5.02
CA PRO A 18 -2.55 -14.60 -3.86
C PRO A 18 -1.09 -14.44 -4.23
N ALA A 19 -0.69 -14.82 -5.45
CA ALA A 19 0.70 -14.68 -5.88
C ALA A 19 1.10 -13.22 -6.03
N LEU A 20 0.13 -12.30 -6.11
CA LEU A 20 0.41 -10.89 -6.25
C LEU A 20 0.22 -10.11 -4.95
N ASP A 21 0.01 -10.82 -3.85
CA ASP A 21 0.02 -10.20 -2.52
C ASP A 21 1.39 -9.55 -2.28
N ALA A 22 1.40 -8.42 -1.62
CA ALA A 22 2.59 -7.61 -1.42
C ALA A 22 3.78 -8.39 -0.86
N VAL A 23 3.53 -9.30 0.06
CA VAL A 23 4.61 -10.06 0.71
C VAL A 23 5.24 -11.04 -0.27
N ILE A 24 4.47 -11.52 -1.25
CA ILE A 24 4.96 -12.47 -2.23
C ILE A 24 5.51 -11.76 -3.45
N ALA A 25 4.81 -10.76 -3.94
CA ALA A 25 5.19 -10.07 -5.18
C ALA A 25 6.24 -8.99 -4.96
N ALA A 26 6.29 -8.39 -3.78
CA ALA A 26 7.23 -7.31 -3.49
C ALA A 26 7.92 -7.55 -2.14
N PRO A 27 8.61 -8.68 -1.98
CA PRO A 27 9.18 -9.06 -0.67
C PRO A 27 10.30 -8.13 -0.22
N LYS A 28 10.98 -7.48 -1.14
CA LYS A 28 12.04 -6.56 -0.78
C LYS A 28 11.53 -5.38 0.03
N HIS A 29 10.27 -5.01 -0.19
CA HIS A 29 9.69 -3.81 0.42
C HIS A 29 8.72 -4.11 1.56
N HIS A 30 8.39 -5.38 1.79
CA HIS A 30 7.39 -5.78 2.76
C HIS A 30 7.90 -6.96 3.60
N LYS A 31 8.33 -6.66 4.80
CA LYS A 31 8.85 -7.69 5.71
C LYS A 31 7.81 -8.02 6.75
N VAL A 32 7.46 -9.30 6.87
CA VAL A 32 6.51 -9.72 7.89
C VAL A 32 7.20 -9.72 9.25
N LEU A 33 6.69 -8.91 10.17
CA LEU A 33 7.19 -8.84 11.52
C LEU A 33 6.41 -9.75 12.46
N PHE A 34 5.13 -9.90 12.18
CA PHE A 34 4.25 -10.71 13.02
C PHE A 34 3.01 -11.08 12.22
N GLU A 35 2.50 -12.28 12.43
CA GLU A 35 1.28 -12.70 11.74
C GLU A 35 0.54 -13.73 12.58
N ASN A 36 -0.77 -13.59 12.65
CA ASN A 36 -1.63 -14.60 13.23
C ASN A 36 -2.92 -14.67 12.40
N GLU A 37 -3.94 -15.31 12.89
CA GLU A 37 -5.16 -15.47 12.10
C GLU A 37 -5.98 -14.18 11.98
N ARG A 38 -5.65 -13.15 12.77
CA ARG A 38 -6.41 -11.91 12.77
C ARG A 38 -5.70 -10.77 12.07
N LEU A 39 -4.39 -10.76 12.10
CA LEU A 39 -3.68 -9.64 11.52
C LEU A 39 -2.28 -10.03 11.05
N ARG A 40 -1.74 -9.18 10.21
CA ARG A 40 -0.38 -9.34 9.71
C ARG A 40 0.30 -7.97 9.81
N VAL A 41 1.45 -7.92 10.49
CA VAL A 41 2.19 -6.69 10.70
C VAL A 41 3.40 -6.69 9.77
N LEU A 42 3.48 -5.67 8.92
CA LEU A 42 4.56 -5.54 7.95
C LEU A 42 5.42 -4.34 8.27
N GLU A 43 6.72 -4.50 8.13
CA GLU A 43 7.60 -3.34 8.00
C GLU A 43 7.70 -3.04 6.52
N VAL A 44 7.42 -1.79 6.14
CA VAL A 44 7.42 -1.36 4.74
C VAL A 44 8.51 -0.34 4.56
N THR A 45 9.39 -0.57 3.59
CA THR A 45 10.50 0.33 3.30
C THR A 45 10.57 0.54 1.80
N LEU A 46 10.58 1.80 1.39
CA LEU A 46 10.72 2.14 -0.02
C LEU A 46 11.78 3.23 -0.11
N GLU A 47 12.95 2.85 -0.59
CA GLU A 47 14.08 3.78 -0.62
C GLU A 47 13.93 4.81 -1.72
N ALA A 48 14.75 5.86 -1.65
CA ALA A 48 14.70 6.93 -2.63
C ALA A 48 14.87 6.39 -4.03
N ASN A 49 14.00 6.83 -4.94
CA ASN A 49 14.03 6.46 -6.35
C ASN A 49 13.77 4.98 -6.62
N ASP A 50 13.27 4.28 -5.64
CA ASP A 50 12.94 2.87 -5.80
C ASP A 50 11.47 2.71 -6.18
N GLU A 51 11.16 1.61 -6.85
CA GLU A 51 9.83 1.29 -7.31
C GLU A 51 9.48 -0.12 -6.87
N GLU A 52 8.28 -0.28 -6.34
CA GLU A 52 7.79 -1.59 -5.96
C GLU A 52 7.29 -2.36 -7.17
N PRO A 53 7.48 -3.67 -7.23
CA PRO A 53 6.80 -4.48 -8.24
C PRO A 53 5.29 -4.40 -8.06
N VAL A 54 4.55 -4.71 -9.12
CA VAL A 54 3.09 -4.73 -9.06
C VAL A 54 2.64 -5.73 -8.00
N HIS A 55 1.75 -5.27 -7.11
CA HIS A 55 1.24 -6.08 -6.03
C HIS A 55 -0.09 -5.50 -5.55
N HIS A 56 -0.76 -6.21 -4.65
CA HIS A 56 -1.97 -5.70 -4.00
C HIS A 56 -1.89 -5.92 -2.48
N HIS A 57 -2.78 -5.23 -1.78
CA HIS A 57 -3.02 -5.44 -0.35
C HIS A 57 -4.49 -5.75 -0.19
N ARG A 58 -4.83 -7.00 0.02
CA ARG A 58 -6.24 -7.42 0.01
C ARG A 58 -6.98 -7.13 1.31
N TRP A 59 -6.27 -6.76 2.37
CA TRP A 59 -6.93 -6.49 3.64
C TRP A 59 -6.88 -5.00 3.96
N PRO A 60 -7.91 -4.49 4.64
CA PRO A 60 -7.82 -3.12 5.15
C PRO A 60 -6.68 -3.04 6.15
N SER A 61 -6.09 -1.86 6.28
CA SER A 61 -4.92 -1.73 7.13
C SER A 61 -4.85 -0.37 7.79
N VAL A 62 -4.10 -0.33 8.89
CA VAL A 62 -3.66 0.91 9.49
C VAL A 62 -2.16 1.00 9.21
N PHE A 63 -1.76 2.05 8.52
CA PHE A 63 -0.36 2.25 8.15
C PHE A 63 0.20 3.40 8.99
N VAL A 64 1.25 3.12 9.74
CA VAL A 64 1.87 4.13 10.60
C VAL A 64 3.24 4.45 10.01
N PHE A 65 3.36 5.65 9.44
CA PHE A 65 4.61 6.10 8.83
C PHE A 65 5.42 6.88 9.85
N ASP A 66 6.65 6.46 10.07
CA ASP A 66 7.59 7.24 10.86
C ASP A 66 8.48 8.08 9.94
N GLN A 67 8.48 7.79 8.65
CA GLN A 67 9.27 8.54 7.69
C GLN A 67 8.54 8.56 6.37
N VAL A 68 7.95 9.69 6.02
CA VAL A 68 7.18 9.83 4.78
C VAL A 68 7.24 11.27 4.30
N GLN A 69 7.38 11.42 3.03
CA GLN A 69 7.36 12.73 2.34
C GLN A 69 7.07 12.47 0.86
N GLY A 70 6.58 13.49 0.18
CA GLY A 70 6.32 13.40 -1.25
C GLY A 70 7.43 14.01 -2.06
N PRO A 71 7.38 13.86 -3.37
CA PRO A 71 6.31 13.21 -4.09
C PRO A 71 6.46 11.69 -4.19
N VAL A 72 5.31 11.03 -4.23
CA VAL A 72 5.21 9.58 -4.40
C VAL A 72 4.18 9.35 -5.50
N HIS A 73 4.46 8.47 -6.43
CA HIS A 73 3.59 8.23 -7.57
C HIS A 73 3.08 6.81 -7.59
N ASP A 74 1.77 6.66 -7.80
CA ASP A 74 1.11 5.35 -7.94
C ASP A 74 0.83 5.08 -9.40
N PHE A 75 1.05 3.84 -9.82
CA PHE A 75 0.81 3.43 -11.19
C PHE A 75 -0.05 2.18 -11.22
N ALA A 76 -0.96 2.12 -12.19
CA ALA A 76 -1.70 0.90 -12.51
C ALA A 76 -0.74 -0.12 -13.13
N PRO A 77 -1.15 -1.40 -13.19
CA PRO A 77 -0.27 -2.42 -13.77
C PRO A 77 0.17 -2.13 -15.20
N ASP A 78 -0.64 -1.41 -15.96
CA ASP A 78 -0.31 -1.09 -17.36
C ASP A 78 0.62 0.13 -17.47
N GLY A 79 1.03 0.71 -16.33
CA GLY A 79 1.92 1.86 -16.34
C GLY A 79 1.23 3.20 -16.30
N THR A 80 -0.09 3.23 -16.35
CA THR A 80 -0.83 4.49 -16.25
C THR A 80 -0.69 5.07 -14.86
N GLN A 81 -0.32 6.34 -14.77
CA GLN A 81 -0.21 6.98 -13.47
C GLN A 81 -1.60 7.22 -12.89
N LEU A 82 -1.77 6.83 -11.65
CA LEU A 82 -3.03 6.98 -10.94
C LEU A 82 -3.06 8.28 -10.15
N PRO A 83 -4.24 8.78 -9.83
CA PRO A 83 -4.33 9.93 -8.91
C PRO A 83 -3.81 9.52 -7.53
N PRO A 84 -3.41 10.50 -6.70
CA PRO A 84 -2.95 10.19 -5.35
C PRO A 84 -3.99 9.41 -4.56
N ASN A 85 -3.50 8.56 -3.67
CA ASN A 85 -4.36 7.73 -2.83
C ASN A 85 -5.21 8.59 -1.91
N ARG A 86 -6.53 8.38 -1.92
CA ARG A 86 -7.46 9.23 -1.17
C ARG A 86 -7.28 9.08 0.33
N ASP A 87 -7.05 7.86 0.79
CA ASP A 87 -6.86 7.63 2.22
C ASP A 87 -5.63 8.37 2.73
N LEU A 88 -4.56 8.36 1.92
CA LEU A 88 -3.33 9.05 2.27
C LEU A 88 -3.56 10.57 2.31
N ILE A 89 -4.26 11.10 1.32
CA ILE A 89 -4.54 12.55 1.28
C ILE A 89 -5.34 12.97 2.50
N LYS A 90 -6.37 12.21 2.87
CA LYS A 90 -7.17 12.53 4.04
C LYS A 90 -6.32 12.51 5.31
N ALA A 91 -5.41 11.55 5.42
CA ALA A 91 -4.55 11.46 6.59
C ALA A 91 -3.60 12.65 6.66
N ILE A 92 -3.04 13.05 5.52
CA ILE A 92 -2.13 14.18 5.47
C ILE A 92 -2.84 15.46 5.87
N GLU A 93 -4.07 15.64 5.41
CA GLU A 93 -4.86 16.83 5.76
C GLU A 93 -5.15 16.91 7.24
N ALA A 94 -5.34 15.77 7.88
CA ALA A 94 -5.60 15.73 9.31
C ALA A 94 -4.31 15.79 10.15
N TRP A 95 -3.17 15.48 9.53
CA TRP A 95 -1.88 15.41 10.21
C TRP A 95 -1.32 16.81 10.38
N LYS A 96 -0.86 17.11 11.55
CA LYS A 96 -0.29 18.45 11.82
C LYS A 96 1.22 18.47 11.67
N GLY A 97 1.79 17.47 11.04
CA GLY A 97 3.23 17.39 10.85
C GLY A 97 4.01 16.96 12.08
N GLN A 98 3.31 16.51 13.08
CA GLN A 98 3.94 16.09 14.31
C GLN A 98 3.73 14.60 14.55
N GLY A 99 4.81 13.90 14.89
CA GLY A 99 4.72 12.47 15.13
C GLY A 99 4.54 11.69 13.88
N CYS A 100 4.14 10.45 14.03
CA CYS A 100 3.92 9.57 12.89
C CYS A 100 2.64 9.93 12.16
N LEU A 101 2.64 9.72 10.85
CA LEU A 101 1.43 9.87 10.06
C LEU A 101 0.69 8.54 10.06
N VAL A 102 -0.57 8.55 10.49
CA VAL A 102 -1.39 7.34 10.57
C VAL A 102 -2.43 7.38 9.47
N VAL A 103 -2.46 6.34 8.63
CA VAL A 103 -3.38 6.26 7.51
C VAL A 103 -4.23 5.02 7.65
N ASN A 104 -5.54 5.21 7.61
CA ASN A 104 -6.50 4.12 7.61
C ASN A 104 -6.81 3.79 6.16
N MET A 105 -6.33 2.66 5.67
CA MET A 105 -6.37 2.33 4.25
C MET A 105 -7.34 1.20 3.94
N ALA A 106 -8.16 1.42 2.92
CA ALA A 106 -8.98 0.36 2.35
C ALA A 106 -8.10 -0.64 1.61
N PRO A 107 -8.60 -1.84 1.30
CA PRO A 107 -7.85 -2.75 0.46
C PRO A 107 -7.39 -2.07 -0.82
N GLN A 108 -6.19 -2.38 -1.26
CA GLN A 108 -5.60 -1.73 -2.41
C GLN A 108 -5.44 -2.71 -3.56
N PRO A 109 -6.09 -2.45 -4.71
CA PRO A 109 -5.95 -3.32 -5.88
C PRO A 109 -4.56 -3.23 -6.48
N LEU A 110 -4.31 -4.02 -7.50
CA LEU A 110 -3.00 -4.09 -8.13
C LEU A 110 -2.47 -2.73 -8.54
N GLY A 111 -1.24 -2.49 -8.20
CA GLY A 111 -0.56 -1.27 -8.56
C GLY A 111 0.88 -1.33 -8.08
N ARG A 112 1.60 -0.27 -8.36
CA ARG A 112 2.98 -0.15 -7.88
C ARG A 112 3.24 1.30 -7.53
N VAL A 113 4.23 1.49 -6.66
CA VAL A 113 4.53 2.81 -6.11
C VAL A 113 5.97 3.16 -6.44
N PHE A 114 6.19 4.37 -6.88
CA PHE A 114 7.54 4.90 -7.12
C PHE A 114 7.81 6.04 -6.16
N ASN A 115 8.92 5.95 -5.44
CA ASN A 115 9.30 6.97 -4.48
C ASN A 115 10.18 8.03 -5.15
N ALA A 116 9.58 9.16 -5.51
CA ALA A 116 10.29 10.26 -6.15
C ALA A 116 10.70 11.33 -5.15
N SER A 117 10.57 11.06 -3.85
CA SER A 117 10.81 12.08 -2.82
C SER A 117 12.28 12.34 -2.53
N GLY A 118 13.15 11.44 -2.97
CA GLY A 118 14.58 11.57 -2.69
C GLY A 118 15.00 11.10 -1.32
N LYS A 119 14.07 10.59 -0.53
CA LYS A 119 14.34 10.07 0.81
C LYS A 119 13.60 8.78 1.02
N THR A 120 14.04 7.98 1.98
CA THR A 120 13.39 6.73 2.31
C THR A 120 11.99 6.98 2.87
N ILE A 121 11.05 6.13 2.49
CA ILE A 121 9.73 6.06 3.10
C ILE A 121 9.71 4.79 3.94
N HIS A 122 9.28 4.90 5.18
CA HIS A 122 9.29 3.79 6.11
C HIS A 122 8.10 3.84 7.04
N GLY A 123 7.54 2.69 7.31
CA GLY A 123 6.44 2.61 8.25
C GLY A 123 6.09 1.18 8.60
N ILE A 124 5.12 1.06 9.49
CA ILE A 124 4.58 -0.23 9.92
C ILE A 124 3.14 -0.29 9.45
N ARG A 125 2.81 -1.35 8.74
CA ARG A 125 1.47 -1.54 8.21
C ARG A 125 0.83 -2.73 8.89
N VAL A 126 -0.27 -2.47 9.56
CA VAL A 126 -1.03 -3.51 10.25
C VAL A 126 -2.22 -3.86 9.38
N GLU A 127 -2.17 -5.03 8.78
CA GLU A 127 -3.25 -5.52 7.92
C GLU A 127 -4.22 -6.33 8.76
N MET A 128 -5.50 -5.99 8.66
CA MET A 128 -6.53 -6.64 9.46
C MET A 128 -7.24 -7.65 8.59
N LYS A 129 -6.95 -8.94 8.85
CA LYS A 129 -7.53 -10.01 8.07
C LYS A 129 -9.02 -10.09 8.31
N ALA A 130 -9.74 -10.36 7.23
CA ALA A 130 -11.16 -10.50 7.36
C ALA A 130 -11.46 -11.65 8.28
N ASN A 131 -12.40 -11.41 9.20
CA ASN A 131 -12.68 -12.36 10.17
C ASN A 131 -14.11 -12.65 10.15
N ARG A 132 -14.50 -13.78 9.79
CA ARG A 132 -15.89 -14.05 9.68
C ARG A 132 -16.31 -15.16 10.53
#